data_4c65cbf065da7e14750e4100ec148428
#
_entry.id   4c65cbf065da7e14750e4100ec148428
#
_cell.length_a   1.000
_cell.length_b   1.000
_cell.length_c   1.000
_cell.angle_alpha   90.00
_cell.angle_beta   90.00
_cell.angle_gamma   90.00
#
_symmetry.space_group_name_H-M   'P 1'
#
loop_
_entity.id
_entity.type
_entity.pdbx_description
1 polymer ?
#
loop_
_entity_poly.entity_id
_entity_poly.type
_entity_poly.pdbx_seq_one_letter_code
_entity_poly.pdbx_strand_id
1 'polypeptide(L)'
;EDFFKSAEKYLFPNVDKQYFLFTDKELSVSKSVSVYYQKDLGGYNNTLYRFKMFYEHKDDFDKCDYLFFFNGDTLFKRTIHLEELKPSAEDGFLVGLVWHIYRIKDRDSFPYDRNPDSMAYIPYGQGLYYFQGGFNGGRTFEYLQLIEACMRDVEIDSKKGVVAFVNDESHLNKYLLNKKVKIVGTEYGKPEKWFFPVNRKVIFRDKNDFFRTKGLNYDKKPDHTSALVAFLVDFNKYIRAVLKG
;
A
#
# COMPACT_ATOMS: atom_id res chain seq x y z
N GLU A 1 -8.63 12.42 9.91
CA GLU A 1 -9.73 12.24 10.89
C GLU A 1 -10.50 10.96 10.60
N ASP A 2 -11.03 10.77 9.38
CA ASP A 2 -11.87 9.61 9.03
C ASP A 2 -11.12 8.28 9.12
N PHE A 3 -9.84 8.25 8.70
CA PHE A 3 -8.96 7.10 8.89
C PHE A 3 -8.94 6.67 10.36
N PHE A 4 -8.56 7.57 11.27
CA PHE A 4 -8.40 7.28 12.68
C PHE A 4 -9.72 6.83 13.32
N LYS A 5 -10.82 7.56 13.08
CA LYS A 5 -12.15 7.19 13.59
C LYS A 5 -12.58 5.80 13.14
N SER A 6 -12.36 5.45 11.87
CA SER A 6 -12.72 4.14 11.35
C SER A 6 -11.78 3.04 11.84
N ALA A 7 -10.48 3.34 12.00
CA ALA A 7 -9.50 2.40 12.56
C ALA A 7 -9.81 2.07 14.02
N GLU A 8 -10.08 3.07 14.86
CA GLU A 8 -10.46 2.84 16.25
C GLU A 8 -11.73 1.99 16.39
N LYS A 9 -12.68 2.17 15.48
CA LYS A 9 -13.93 1.41 15.50
C LYS A 9 -13.80 -0.04 15.03
N TYR A 10 -12.95 -0.28 14.04
CA TYR A 10 -13.00 -1.54 13.28
C TYR A 10 -11.67 -2.30 13.22
N LEU A 11 -10.52 -1.62 13.34
CA LEU A 11 -9.22 -2.27 13.22
C LEU A 11 -8.76 -2.77 14.58
N PHE A 12 -8.58 -4.08 14.70
CA PHE A 12 -8.04 -4.76 15.88
C PHE A 12 -8.70 -4.32 17.19
N PRO A 13 -10.02 -4.53 17.38
CA PRO A 13 -10.66 -4.24 18.63
C PRO A 13 -9.99 -5.07 19.74
N ASN A 14 -9.81 -4.47 20.91
CA ASN A 14 -9.18 -5.07 22.09
C ASN A 14 -7.66 -5.35 21.96
N VAL A 15 -6.98 -4.69 21.00
CA VAL A 15 -5.53 -4.70 20.89
C VAL A 15 -5.02 -3.28 21.12
N ASP A 16 -3.97 -3.13 21.90
CA ASP A 16 -3.30 -1.85 22.07
C ASP A 16 -2.67 -1.43 20.74
N LYS A 17 -2.97 -0.19 20.31
CA LYS A 17 -2.54 0.37 19.05
C LYS A 17 -1.82 1.67 19.26
N GLN A 18 -0.66 1.79 18.63
CA GLN A 18 0.05 3.05 18.46
C GLN A 18 -0.02 3.48 17.00
N TYR A 19 -0.38 4.71 16.74
CA TYR A 19 -0.43 5.27 15.40
C TYR A 19 0.77 6.19 15.17
N PHE A 20 1.42 6.03 14.03
CA PHE A 20 2.54 6.86 13.59
C PHE A 20 2.09 7.66 12.37
N LEU A 21 1.89 8.97 12.55
CA LEU A 21 1.35 9.85 11.53
C LEU A 21 2.42 10.79 10.99
N PHE A 22 2.69 10.70 9.70
CA PHE A 22 3.61 11.58 8.99
C PHE A 22 2.81 12.67 8.26
N THR A 23 3.07 13.94 8.58
CA THR A 23 2.32 15.08 8.03
C THR A 23 3.12 16.38 8.11
N ASP A 24 2.82 17.30 7.21
CA ASP A 24 3.34 18.65 7.19
C ASP A 24 2.54 19.64 8.06
N LYS A 25 1.53 19.13 8.79
CA LYS A 25 0.61 19.95 9.57
C LYS A 25 0.76 19.71 11.07
N GLU A 26 0.66 20.79 11.83
CA GLU A 26 0.48 20.69 13.27
C GLU A 26 -0.92 20.18 13.59
N LEU A 27 -1.01 19.13 14.38
CA LEU A 27 -2.26 18.49 14.77
C LEU A 27 -2.29 18.25 16.27
N SER A 28 -3.44 18.56 16.88
CA SER A 28 -3.74 18.10 18.23
C SER A 28 -4.32 16.69 18.15
N VAL A 29 -3.64 15.73 18.73
CA VAL A 29 -3.96 14.30 18.63
C VAL A 29 -4.07 13.62 19.99
N SER A 30 -4.63 12.43 20.04
CA SER A 30 -4.68 11.59 21.25
C SER A 30 -3.29 11.03 21.59
N LYS A 31 -3.14 10.53 22.83
CA LYS A 31 -1.88 9.91 23.31
C LYS A 31 -1.45 8.69 22.50
N SER A 32 -2.38 8.02 21.83
CA SER A 32 -2.11 6.86 20.98
C SER A 32 -1.58 7.23 19.59
N VAL A 33 -1.39 8.52 19.30
CA VAL A 33 -0.91 9.01 17.99
C VAL A 33 0.39 9.77 18.18
N SER A 34 1.48 9.26 17.64
CA SER A 34 2.74 9.98 17.47
C SER A 34 2.73 10.71 16.12
N VAL A 35 2.95 12.02 16.13
CA VAL A 35 3.00 12.84 14.92
C VAL A 35 4.44 13.17 14.59
N TYR A 36 4.85 12.86 13.37
CA TYR A 36 6.15 13.19 12.83
C TYR A 36 6.00 14.22 11.73
N TYR A 37 6.75 15.31 11.85
CA TYR A 37 6.76 16.31 10.81
C TYR A 37 7.39 15.75 9.54
N GLN A 38 6.65 15.77 8.45
CA GLN A 38 7.12 15.39 7.13
C GLN A 38 6.74 16.48 6.14
N LYS A 39 7.76 17.15 5.60
CA LYS A 39 7.54 18.13 4.53
C LYS A 39 6.90 17.46 3.31
N ASP A 40 5.94 18.14 2.68
CA ASP A 40 5.44 17.73 1.38
C ASP A 40 6.56 17.80 0.33
N LEU A 41 6.93 16.67 -0.24
CA LEU A 41 7.97 16.54 -1.27
C LEU A 41 7.43 16.76 -2.68
N GLY A 42 6.12 16.95 -2.82
CA GLY A 42 5.41 17.13 -4.07
C GLY A 42 5.21 15.85 -4.88
N GLY A 43 4.03 15.70 -5.48
CA GLY A 43 3.67 14.64 -6.41
C GLY A 43 4.01 13.21 -5.92
N TYR A 44 4.72 12.47 -6.76
CA TYR A 44 5.09 11.08 -6.49
C TYR A 44 6.22 10.93 -5.45
N ASN A 45 6.96 11.99 -5.13
CA ASN A 45 8.09 11.91 -4.19
C ASN A 45 7.63 11.53 -2.77
N ASN A 46 6.43 11.94 -2.37
CA ASN A 46 5.85 11.54 -1.07
C ASN A 46 5.66 10.02 -0.96
N THR A 47 5.44 9.33 -2.06
CA THR A 47 5.36 7.86 -2.10
C THR A 47 6.73 7.24 -2.30
N LEU A 48 7.54 7.75 -3.20
CA LEU A 48 8.86 7.21 -3.53
C LEU A 48 9.77 7.13 -2.29
N TYR A 49 9.79 8.22 -1.48
CA TYR A 49 10.66 8.30 -0.30
C TYR A 49 9.99 7.83 1.00
N ARG A 50 8.84 7.15 0.93
CA ARG A 50 8.09 6.66 2.09
C ARG A 50 8.94 5.79 3.02
N PHE A 51 9.69 4.85 2.49
CA PHE A 51 10.53 3.96 3.29
C PHE A 51 11.65 4.70 4.01
N LYS A 52 12.16 5.76 3.43
CA LYS A 52 13.13 6.64 4.11
C LYS A 52 12.50 7.35 5.30
N MET A 53 11.29 7.93 5.11
CA MET A 53 10.56 8.56 6.21
C MET A 53 10.32 7.59 7.37
N PHE A 54 9.99 6.33 7.08
CA PHE A 54 9.80 5.32 8.13
C PHE A 54 11.12 4.96 8.80
N TYR A 55 12.18 4.76 8.04
CA TYR A 55 13.48 4.37 8.59
C TYR A 55 14.08 5.40 9.54
N GLU A 56 13.86 6.68 9.26
CA GLU A 56 14.33 7.80 10.12
C GLU A 56 13.70 7.77 11.53
N HIS A 57 12.61 7.02 11.73
CA HIS A 57 11.90 6.86 13.00
C HIS A 57 11.84 5.41 13.49
N LYS A 58 12.72 4.55 13.00
CA LYS A 58 12.72 3.11 13.29
C LYS A 58 12.77 2.77 14.78
N ASP A 59 13.52 3.56 15.57
CA ASP A 59 13.70 3.34 17.01
C ASP A 59 12.38 3.51 17.80
N ASP A 60 11.42 4.30 17.29
CA ASP A 60 10.10 4.42 17.86
C ASP A 60 9.22 3.20 17.54
N PHE A 61 9.48 2.56 16.41
CA PHE A 61 8.72 1.39 15.96
C PHE A 61 9.10 0.11 16.71
N ASP A 62 10.31 0.00 17.24
CA ASP A 62 10.79 -1.16 18.00
C ASP A 62 9.96 -1.48 19.26
N LYS A 63 9.11 -0.55 19.68
CA LYS A 63 8.18 -0.74 20.81
C LYS A 63 6.93 -1.56 20.45
N CYS A 64 6.74 -1.84 19.16
CA CYS A 64 5.59 -2.57 18.64
C CYS A 64 6.01 -3.97 18.21
N ASP A 65 5.16 -4.99 18.46
CA ASP A 65 5.40 -6.35 17.98
C ASP A 65 5.21 -6.48 16.47
N TYR A 66 4.23 -5.73 15.93
CA TYR A 66 3.86 -5.71 14.51
C TYR A 66 3.66 -4.28 14.03
N LEU A 67 4.04 -4.04 12.79
CA LEU A 67 3.81 -2.79 12.07
C LEU A 67 2.92 -3.04 10.85
N PHE A 68 1.93 -2.19 10.67
CA PHE A 68 1.04 -2.24 9.50
C PHE A 68 0.95 -0.84 8.88
N PHE A 69 1.30 -0.75 7.62
CA PHE A 69 1.13 0.47 6.85
C PHE A 69 -0.20 0.46 6.10
N PHE A 70 -0.91 1.56 6.17
CA PHE A 70 -2.09 1.86 5.35
C PHE A 70 -1.96 3.27 4.77
N ASN A 71 -2.36 3.44 3.51
CA ASN A 71 -2.48 4.78 2.94
C ASN A 71 -3.44 5.65 3.76
N GLY A 72 -3.17 6.96 3.84
CA GLY A 72 -3.99 7.92 4.60
C GLY A 72 -5.44 8.10 4.07
N ASP A 73 -5.70 7.66 2.84
CA ASP A 73 -7.03 7.61 2.22
C ASP A 73 -7.83 6.34 2.54
N THR A 74 -7.33 5.52 3.44
CA THR A 74 -7.97 4.27 3.87
C THR A 74 -9.16 4.53 4.79
N LEU A 75 -10.24 3.76 4.60
CA LEU A 75 -11.35 3.65 5.53
C LEU A 75 -11.63 2.19 5.89
N PHE A 76 -11.73 1.92 7.18
CA PHE A 76 -12.16 0.63 7.70
C PHE A 76 -13.69 0.59 7.78
N LYS A 77 -14.31 -0.43 7.21
CA LYS A 77 -15.76 -0.55 7.08
C LYS A 77 -16.38 -1.67 7.91
N ARG A 78 -15.57 -2.63 8.33
CA ARG A 78 -15.98 -3.78 9.14
C ARG A 78 -14.86 -4.17 10.08
N THR A 79 -15.22 -4.83 11.16
CA THR A 79 -14.27 -5.35 12.14
C THR A 79 -13.24 -6.26 11.47
N ILE A 80 -11.99 -6.03 11.82
CA ILE A 80 -10.83 -6.82 11.42
C ILE A 80 -10.15 -7.23 12.70
N HIS A 81 -10.07 -8.53 12.95
CA HIS A 81 -9.31 -9.06 14.08
C HIS A 81 -7.83 -9.17 13.72
N LEU A 82 -6.96 -9.05 14.71
CA LEU A 82 -5.50 -9.06 14.46
C LEU A 82 -5.05 -10.31 13.69
N GLU A 83 -5.64 -11.46 14.01
CA GLU A 83 -5.31 -12.77 13.41
C GLU A 83 -5.55 -12.81 11.89
N GLU A 84 -6.42 -11.94 11.37
CA GLU A 84 -6.69 -11.87 9.96
C GLU A 84 -5.51 -11.26 9.17
N LEU A 85 -4.79 -10.32 9.76
CA LEU A 85 -3.66 -9.62 9.12
C LEU A 85 -2.29 -10.02 9.67
N LYS A 86 -2.23 -10.53 10.90
CA LYS A 86 -1.00 -10.95 11.56
C LYS A 86 -0.33 -12.09 10.79
N PRO A 87 0.89 -11.90 10.26
CA PRO A 87 1.63 -12.99 9.62
C PRO A 87 2.31 -13.89 10.65
N SER A 88 2.54 -15.14 10.25
CA SER A 88 3.23 -16.17 11.03
C SER A 88 4.64 -16.45 10.48
N ALA A 89 5.36 -17.37 11.10
CA ALA A 89 6.64 -17.87 10.59
C ALA A 89 6.49 -18.56 9.22
N GLU A 90 5.35 -19.19 8.96
CA GLU A 90 5.05 -19.81 7.67
C GLU A 90 4.92 -18.78 6.55
N ASP A 91 4.47 -17.57 6.91
CA ASP A 91 4.37 -16.41 6.02
C ASP A 91 5.66 -15.57 5.96
N GLY A 92 6.76 -16.01 6.58
CA GLY A 92 7.99 -15.20 6.70
C GLY A 92 7.80 -13.91 7.49
N PHE A 93 6.79 -13.85 8.36
CA PHE A 93 6.42 -12.71 9.19
C PHE A 93 6.11 -11.40 8.44
N LEU A 94 5.79 -11.48 7.14
CA LEU A 94 5.38 -10.35 6.32
C LEU A 94 3.95 -10.54 5.80
N VAL A 95 3.25 -9.43 5.55
CA VAL A 95 1.91 -9.41 4.96
C VAL A 95 1.82 -8.39 3.84
N GLY A 96 1.10 -8.73 2.77
CA GLY A 96 0.89 -7.84 1.64
C GLY A 96 -0.46 -8.04 0.96
N LEU A 97 -0.96 -6.97 0.37
CA LEU A 97 -2.23 -6.93 -0.34
C LEU A 97 -2.05 -7.32 -1.81
N VAL A 98 -2.82 -8.29 -2.25
CA VAL A 98 -2.92 -8.68 -3.67
C VAL A 98 -4.35 -8.54 -4.14
N TRP A 99 -4.60 -7.68 -5.13
CA TRP A 99 -5.94 -7.57 -5.73
C TRP A 99 -6.26 -8.82 -6.54
N HIS A 100 -7.54 -9.26 -6.48
CA HIS A 100 -8.01 -10.43 -7.15
C HIS A 100 -7.58 -10.49 -8.63
N ILE A 101 -7.58 -9.35 -9.39
CA ILE A 101 -7.19 -9.29 -10.80
C ILE A 101 -5.75 -9.71 -11.04
N TYR A 102 -4.85 -9.52 -10.07
CA TYR A 102 -3.46 -9.96 -10.16
C TYR A 102 -3.24 -11.44 -9.80
N ARG A 103 -4.27 -12.11 -9.29
CA ARG A 103 -4.21 -13.56 -9.05
C ARG A 103 -4.48 -14.39 -10.30
N ILE A 104 -5.12 -13.76 -11.31
CA ILE A 104 -5.56 -14.42 -12.54
C ILE A 104 -4.86 -13.88 -13.80
N LYS A 105 -4.09 -12.81 -13.67
CA LYS A 105 -3.28 -12.26 -14.76
C LYS A 105 -2.01 -13.04 -14.94
N ASP A 106 -1.54 -13.09 -16.21
CA ASP A 106 -0.18 -13.49 -16.51
C ASP A 106 0.82 -12.59 -15.76
N ARG A 107 1.83 -13.21 -15.15
CA ARG A 107 2.91 -12.55 -14.42
C ARG A 107 3.66 -11.50 -15.23
N ASP A 108 3.76 -11.71 -16.55
CA ASP A 108 4.44 -10.79 -17.45
C ASP A 108 3.63 -9.52 -17.74
N SER A 109 2.31 -9.56 -17.41
CA SER A 109 1.43 -8.39 -17.44
C SER A 109 1.41 -7.58 -16.14
N PHE A 110 2.12 -8.02 -15.10
CA PHE A 110 2.22 -7.26 -13.86
C PHE A 110 3.02 -5.98 -14.08
N PRO A 111 2.62 -4.86 -13.44
CA PRO A 111 3.32 -3.59 -13.55
C PRO A 111 4.63 -3.58 -12.74
N TYR A 112 5.41 -4.64 -12.84
CA TYR A 112 6.76 -4.68 -12.30
C TYR A 112 7.68 -3.71 -13.03
N ASP A 113 8.68 -3.22 -12.35
CA ASP A 113 9.72 -2.44 -13.00
C ASP A 113 10.54 -3.36 -13.94
N ARG A 114 10.55 -3.00 -15.23
CA ARG A 114 11.26 -3.74 -16.28
C ARG A 114 12.53 -3.02 -16.75
N ASN A 115 12.88 -1.89 -16.10
CA ASN A 115 14.12 -1.18 -16.37
C ASN A 115 15.30 -1.88 -15.69
N PRO A 116 16.27 -2.45 -16.42
CA PRO A 116 17.40 -3.16 -15.84
C PRO A 116 18.34 -2.27 -15.02
N ASP A 117 18.29 -0.95 -15.20
CA ASP A 117 19.10 0.01 -14.43
C ASP A 117 18.51 0.31 -13.04
N SER A 118 17.24 -0.03 -12.82
CA SER A 118 16.56 0.15 -11.54
C SER A 118 16.88 -0.98 -10.56
N MET A 119 17.05 -0.63 -9.30
CA MET A 119 17.14 -1.61 -8.19
C MET A 119 15.83 -2.39 -8.00
N ALA A 120 14.71 -1.86 -8.51
CA ALA A 120 13.40 -2.54 -8.49
C ALA A 120 13.19 -3.50 -9.68
N TYR A 121 14.18 -3.69 -10.55
CA TYR A 121 14.07 -4.52 -11.73
C TYR A 121 13.65 -5.95 -11.42
N ILE A 122 12.58 -6.41 -12.08
CA ILE A 122 12.11 -7.79 -12.08
C ILE A 122 12.00 -8.25 -13.54
N PRO A 123 12.77 -9.25 -14.00
CA PRO A 123 12.70 -9.74 -15.38
C PRO A 123 11.37 -10.43 -15.68
N TYR A 124 11.04 -10.53 -16.97
CA TYR A 124 9.90 -11.32 -17.43
C TYR A 124 10.03 -12.80 -16.99
N GLY A 125 8.91 -13.49 -16.84
CA GLY A 125 8.86 -14.86 -16.36
C GLY A 125 9.05 -15.02 -14.84
N GLN A 126 9.29 -13.95 -14.10
CA GLN A 126 9.45 -13.96 -12.64
C GLN A 126 8.26 -13.33 -11.89
N GLY A 127 8.11 -13.75 -10.63
CA GLY A 127 7.06 -13.28 -9.71
C GLY A 127 5.78 -14.11 -9.81
N LEU A 128 5.14 -14.29 -8.65
CA LEU A 128 3.86 -15.00 -8.53
C LEU A 128 2.71 -14.06 -8.18
N TYR A 129 3.01 -12.95 -7.53
CA TYR A 129 2.03 -12.01 -7.00
C TYR A 129 2.48 -10.59 -7.23
N TYR A 130 1.51 -9.70 -7.49
CA TYR A 130 1.74 -8.26 -7.51
C TYR A 130 1.12 -7.62 -6.26
N PHE A 131 1.98 -7.11 -5.39
CA PHE A 131 1.60 -6.50 -4.12
C PHE A 131 1.29 -5.01 -4.27
N GLN A 132 0.17 -4.59 -3.71
CA GLN A 132 -0.28 -3.19 -3.71
C GLN A 132 0.41 -2.39 -2.62
N GLY A 133 0.95 -1.23 -2.96
CA GLY A 133 1.64 -0.35 -2.01
C GLY A 133 0.74 0.30 -0.96
N GLY A 134 -0.59 0.21 -1.11
CA GLY A 134 -1.54 0.85 -0.19
C GLY A 134 -1.72 0.15 1.16
N PHE A 135 -1.34 -1.12 1.26
CA PHE A 135 -1.30 -1.90 2.50
C PHE A 135 -0.16 -2.92 2.46
N ASN A 136 0.67 -2.90 3.48
CA ASN A 136 1.70 -3.91 3.75
C ASN A 136 2.11 -3.84 5.22
N GLY A 137 2.86 -4.82 5.70
CA GLY A 137 3.30 -4.86 7.10
C GLY A 137 4.00 -6.15 7.46
N GLY A 138 4.19 -6.35 8.77
CA GLY A 138 4.81 -7.56 9.29
C GLY A 138 5.16 -7.47 10.76
N ARG A 139 5.86 -8.50 11.25
CA ARG A 139 6.53 -8.43 12.54
C ARG A 139 7.58 -7.33 12.46
N THR A 140 7.71 -6.53 13.50
CA THR A 140 8.52 -5.30 13.48
C THR A 140 9.93 -5.53 12.92
N PHE A 141 10.63 -6.55 13.37
CA PHE A 141 11.98 -6.86 12.92
C PHE A 141 12.05 -7.09 11.39
N GLU A 142 11.21 -7.96 10.84
CA GLU A 142 11.21 -8.26 9.39
C GLU A 142 10.70 -7.09 8.56
N TYR A 143 9.76 -6.34 9.10
CA TYR A 143 9.24 -5.19 8.39
C TYR A 143 10.24 -4.03 8.36
N LEU A 144 11.03 -3.83 9.42
CA LEU A 144 12.14 -2.87 9.42
C LEU A 144 13.24 -3.26 8.42
N GLN A 145 13.54 -4.55 8.25
CA GLN A 145 14.45 -5.02 7.20
C GLN A 145 13.92 -4.70 5.79
N LEU A 146 12.60 -4.84 5.57
CA LEU A 146 11.95 -4.46 4.31
C LEU A 146 12.11 -2.94 4.08
N ILE A 147 11.78 -2.14 5.10
CA ILE A 147 11.88 -0.67 5.05
C ILE A 147 13.31 -0.24 4.69
N GLU A 148 14.32 -0.78 5.37
CA GLU A 148 15.73 -0.47 5.14
C GLU A 148 16.17 -0.83 3.73
N ALA A 149 15.83 -2.04 3.27
CA ALA A 149 16.19 -2.49 1.93
C ALA A 149 15.55 -1.61 0.84
N CYS A 150 14.25 -1.34 0.94
CA CYS A 150 13.56 -0.49 -0.03
C CYS A 150 14.09 0.95 -0.01
N MET A 151 14.36 1.52 1.17
CA MET A 151 14.99 2.85 1.30
C MET A 151 16.32 2.90 0.56
N ARG A 152 17.22 1.95 0.86
CA ARG A 152 18.55 1.88 0.23
C ARG A 152 18.44 1.77 -1.30
N ASP A 153 17.54 0.94 -1.79
CA ASP A 153 17.37 0.70 -3.22
C ASP A 153 16.84 1.97 -3.92
N VAL A 154 15.91 2.70 -3.32
CA VAL A 154 15.44 4.02 -3.80
C VAL A 154 16.59 5.04 -3.81
N GLU A 155 17.45 5.07 -2.79
CA GLU A 155 18.59 5.99 -2.75
C GLU A 155 19.64 5.68 -3.85
N ILE A 156 19.87 4.39 -4.14
CA ILE A 156 20.76 3.97 -5.23
C ILE A 156 20.19 4.42 -6.57
N ASP A 157 18.91 4.17 -6.83
CA ASP A 157 18.23 4.58 -8.06
C ASP A 157 18.24 6.10 -8.22
N SER A 158 17.93 6.84 -7.16
CA SER A 158 17.93 8.30 -7.16
C SER A 158 19.31 8.90 -7.53
N LYS A 159 20.41 8.30 -7.04
CA LYS A 159 21.77 8.72 -7.39
C LYS A 159 22.11 8.50 -8.86
N LYS A 160 21.44 7.54 -9.51
CA LYS A 160 21.57 7.26 -10.96
C LYS A 160 20.58 8.06 -11.80
N GLY A 161 19.69 8.86 -11.19
CA GLY A 161 18.59 9.53 -11.88
C GLY A 161 17.49 8.57 -12.36
N VAL A 162 17.41 7.38 -11.77
CA VAL A 162 16.38 6.38 -12.08
C VAL A 162 15.21 6.52 -11.12
N VAL A 163 13.99 6.47 -11.65
CA VAL A 163 12.75 6.40 -10.86
C VAL A 163 12.01 5.13 -11.27
N ALA A 164 11.75 4.27 -10.30
CA ALA A 164 11.06 3.01 -10.55
C ALA A 164 9.62 3.24 -11.05
N PHE A 165 9.14 2.34 -11.90
CA PHE A 165 7.88 2.48 -12.68
C PHE A 165 6.64 2.82 -11.82
N VAL A 166 6.50 2.19 -10.66
CA VAL A 166 5.43 2.47 -9.68
C VAL A 166 6.04 2.90 -8.34
N ASN A 167 7.06 3.77 -8.39
CA ASN A 167 7.70 4.36 -7.21
C ASN A 167 8.08 3.32 -6.14
N ASP A 168 7.65 3.54 -4.90
CA ASP A 168 7.88 2.66 -3.74
C ASP A 168 7.27 1.25 -3.90
N GLU A 169 6.13 1.13 -4.60
CA GLU A 169 5.48 -0.16 -4.84
C GLU A 169 6.34 -1.09 -5.69
N SER A 170 7.14 -0.56 -6.64
CA SER A 170 8.10 -1.35 -7.41
C SER A 170 9.19 -1.96 -6.54
N HIS A 171 9.76 -1.17 -5.61
CA HIS A 171 10.76 -1.66 -4.66
C HIS A 171 10.18 -2.65 -3.66
N LEU A 172 8.94 -2.42 -3.19
CA LEU A 172 8.21 -3.38 -2.36
C LEU A 172 8.08 -4.73 -3.07
N ASN A 173 7.62 -4.74 -4.33
CA ASN A 173 7.48 -5.95 -5.12
C ASN A 173 8.81 -6.65 -5.36
N LYS A 174 9.89 -5.90 -5.59
CA LYS A 174 11.24 -6.43 -5.71
C LYS A 174 11.70 -7.12 -4.42
N TYR A 175 11.49 -6.48 -3.27
CA TYR A 175 11.86 -7.05 -1.98
C TYR A 175 11.09 -8.31 -1.66
N LEU A 176 9.79 -8.34 -1.96
CA LEU A 176 8.91 -9.48 -1.70
C LEU A 176 9.03 -10.60 -2.73
N LEU A 177 9.76 -10.38 -3.84
CA LEU A 177 9.98 -11.38 -4.87
C LEU A 177 10.57 -12.66 -4.27
N ASN A 178 9.90 -13.79 -4.48
CA ASN A 178 10.30 -15.11 -3.97
C ASN A 178 10.36 -15.26 -2.43
N LYS A 179 9.83 -14.30 -1.68
CA LYS A 179 9.69 -14.43 -0.23
C LYS A 179 8.35 -15.05 0.15
N LYS A 180 8.31 -15.66 1.32
CA LYS A 180 7.06 -16.06 1.97
C LYS A 180 6.38 -14.81 2.49
N VAL A 181 5.11 -14.62 2.18
CA VAL A 181 4.31 -13.46 2.57
C VAL A 181 2.88 -13.91 2.81
N LYS A 182 2.27 -13.50 3.92
CA LYS A 182 0.82 -13.64 4.10
C LYS A 182 0.10 -12.77 3.07
N ILE A 183 -0.68 -13.40 2.21
CA ILE A 183 -1.39 -12.71 1.15
C ILE A 183 -2.81 -12.43 1.61
N VAL A 184 -3.17 -11.14 1.67
CA VAL A 184 -4.55 -10.72 1.88
C VAL A 184 -5.16 -10.20 0.58
N GLY A 185 -6.46 -10.39 0.42
CA GLY A 185 -7.18 -10.11 -0.82
C GLY A 185 -7.76 -8.70 -0.88
N THR A 186 -8.49 -8.44 -1.97
CA THR A 186 -9.10 -7.15 -2.28
C THR A 186 -10.04 -6.63 -1.19
N GLU A 187 -10.58 -7.50 -0.34
CA GLU A 187 -11.42 -7.12 0.80
C GLU A 187 -10.71 -6.24 1.82
N TYR A 188 -9.35 -6.30 1.87
CA TYR A 188 -8.50 -5.48 2.75
C TYR A 188 -7.90 -4.25 2.08
N GLY A 189 -8.35 -3.88 0.89
CA GLY A 189 -7.87 -2.69 0.18
C GLY A 189 -8.57 -2.52 -1.16
N LYS A 190 -9.91 -2.47 -1.12
CA LYS A 190 -10.71 -2.28 -2.32
C LYS A 190 -10.74 -0.81 -2.71
N PRO A 191 -10.42 -0.43 -3.97
CA PRO A 191 -10.71 0.90 -4.46
C PRO A 191 -12.21 1.23 -4.33
N GLU A 192 -12.55 2.42 -3.83
CA GLU A 192 -13.92 2.81 -3.48
C GLU A 192 -14.90 2.64 -4.64
N LYS A 193 -14.50 3.03 -5.83
CA LYS A 193 -15.32 2.98 -7.05
C LYS A 193 -15.38 1.60 -7.72
N TRP A 194 -14.64 0.63 -7.25
CA TRP A 194 -14.72 -0.71 -7.83
C TRP A 194 -16.04 -1.40 -7.49
N PHE A 195 -16.72 -1.88 -8.53
CA PHE A 195 -18.04 -2.49 -8.41
C PHE A 195 -18.00 -3.96 -7.96
N PHE A 196 -16.86 -4.61 -7.92
CA PHE A 196 -16.78 -6.04 -7.57
C PHE A 196 -17.45 -6.34 -6.22
N PRO A 197 -18.32 -7.38 -6.15
CA PRO A 197 -19.03 -7.77 -4.95
C PRO A 197 -18.11 -8.55 -3.99
N VAL A 198 -17.09 -7.91 -3.45
CA VAL A 198 -16.28 -8.45 -2.37
C VAL A 198 -16.70 -7.86 -1.03
N ASN A 199 -16.55 -8.63 0.03
CA ASN A 199 -16.76 -8.15 1.38
C ASN A 199 -15.76 -7.02 1.70
N ARG A 200 -16.26 -5.79 1.79
CA ARG A 200 -15.42 -4.60 1.97
C ARG A 200 -15.07 -4.42 3.45
N LYS A 201 -13.94 -4.94 3.87
CA LYS A 201 -13.41 -4.65 5.21
C LYS A 201 -12.65 -3.33 5.21
N VAL A 202 -11.83 -3.12 4.16
CA VAL A 202 -11.06 -1.89 3.95
C VAL A 202 -11.30 -1.35 2.55
N ILE A 203 -11.49 -0.05 2.44
CA ILE A 203 -11.56 0.63 1.15
C ILE A 203 -10.48 1.71 1.06
N PHE A 204 -9.93 1.90 -0.14
CA PHE A 204 -9.13 3.06 -0.52
C PHE A 204 -10.04 4.08 -1.18
N ARG A 205 -10.17 5.26 -0.58
CA ARG A 205 -11.03 6.33 -1.07
C ARG A 205 -10.54 6.87 -2.41
N ASP A 206 -11.47 7.36 -3.20
CA ASP A 206 -11.10 8.08 -4.42
C ASP A 206 -10.46 9.43 -4.04
N LYS A 207 -9.16 9.54 -4.32
CA LYS A 207 -8.40 10.75 -4.00
C LYS A 207 -8.93 11.98 -4.73
N ASN A 208 -9.40 11.83 -5.97
CA ASN A 208 -9.92 12.94 -6.76
C ASN A 208 -11.20 13.52 -6.13
N ASP A 209 -12.12 12.66 -5.69
CA ASP A 209 -13.34 13.11 -5.02
C ASP A 209 -13.02 13.74 -3.66
N PHE A 210 -12.09 13.14 -2.90
CA PHE A 210 -11.67 13.70 -1.62
C PHE A 210 -11.05 15.10 -1.79
N PHE A 211 -10.11 15.27 -2.70
CA PHE A 211 -9.47 16.57 -2.92
C PHE A 211 -10.45 17.61 -3.46
N ARG A 212 -11.36 17.22 -4.35
CA ARG A 212 -12.41 18.09 -4.88
C ARG A 212 -13.34 18.60 -3.78
N THR A 213 -13.78 17.73 -2.85
CA THR A 213 -14.64 18.13 -1.71
C THR A 213 -13.93 19.05 -0.72
N LYS A 214 -12.60 19.09 -0.72
CA LYS A 214 -11.78 19.98 0.11
C LYS A 214 -11.33 21.25 -0.61
N GLY A 215 -11.77 21.46 -1.87
CA GLY A 215 -11.36 22.62 -2.67
C GLY A 215 -9.88 22.59 -3.07
N LEU A 216 -9.25 21.42 -3.00
CA LEU A 216 -7.84 21.23 -3.35
C LEU A 216 -7.73 20.72 -4.79
N ASN A 217 -6.88 21.36 -5.60
CA ASN A 217 -6.56 20.86 -6.92
C ASN A 217 -5.62 19.65 -6.82
N TYR A 218 -6.06 18.53 -7.35
CA TYR A 218 -5.21 17.36 -7.56
C TYR A 218 -4.92 17.26 -9.05
N ASP A 219 -3.63 17.30 -9.45
CA ASP A 219 -3.18 17.42 -10.85
C ASP A 219 -3.47 16.19 -11.74
N LYS A 220 -4.15 15.18 -11.25
CA LYS A 220 -4.67 14.13 -12.14
C LYS A 220 -5.95 14.62 -12.81
N LYS A 221 -5.95 14.65 -14.16
CA LYS A 221 -7.16 14.87 -14.95
C LYS A 221 -8.31 14.07 -14.37
N PRO A 222 -9.49 14.67 -14.13
CA PRO A 222 -10.63 13.93 -13.61
C PRO A 222 -10.92 12.77 -14.56
N ASP A 223 -10.94 11.57 -14.03
CA ASP A 223 -11.44 10.43 -14.76
C ASP A 223 -12.96 10.63 -14.89
N HIS A 224 -13.39 11.14 -16.03
CA HIS A 224 -14.80 11.37 -16.37
C HIS A 224 -15.53 10.07 -16.70
N THR A 225 -14.89 8.93 -16.46
CA THR A 225 -15.51 7.64 -16.67
C THR A 225 -16.65 7.46 -15.67
N SER A 226 -17.88 7.37 -16.15
CA SER A 226 -19.01 7.03 -15.27
C SER A 226 -18.73 5.71 -14.55
N ALA A 227 -19.25 5.53 -13.33
CA ALA A 227 -19.05 4.29 -12.57
C ALA A 227 -19.42 3.03 -13.41
N LEU A 228 -20.36 3.16 -14.33
CA LEU A 228 -20.74 2.09 -15.27
C LEU A 228 -19.63 1.82 -16.30
N VAL A 229 -19.00 2.86 -16.86
CA VAL A 229 -17.92 2.71 -17.84
C VAL A 229 -16.66 2.17 -17.16
N ALA A 230 -16.35 2.64 -15.97
CA ALA A 230 -15.26 2.08 -15.16
C ALA A 230 -15.50 0.60 -14.86
N PHE A 231 -16.73 0.24 -14.49
CA PHE A 231 -17.14 -1.16 -14.32
C PHE A 231 -16.97 -1.98 -15.59
N LEU A 232 -17.44 -1.50 -16.73
CA LEU A 232 -17.34 -2.21 -18.01
C LEU A 232 -15.87 -2.38 -18.45
N VAL A 233 -15.02 -1.39 -18.21
CA VAL A 233 -13.59 -1.48 -18.50
C VAL A 233 -12.92 -2.51 -17.60
N ASP A 234 -13.21 -2.49 -16.30
CA ASP A 234 -12.63 -3.44 -15.36
C ASP A 234 -13.17 -4.85 -15.55
N PHE A 235 -14.47 -4.98 -15.87
CA PHE A 235 -15.09 -6.27 -16.22
C PHE A 235 -14.49 -6.83 -17.51
N ASN A 236 -14.31 -6.02 -18.55
CA ASN A 236 -13.64 -6.45 -19.77
C ASN A 236 -12.18 -6.88 -19.53
N LYS A 237 -11.44 -6.16 -18.69
CA LYS A 237 -10.07 -6.56 -18.29
C LYS A 237 -10.09 -7.90 -17.55
N TYR A 238 -11.05 -8.08 -16.66
CA TYR A 238 -11.25 -9.33 -15.92
C TYR A 238 -11.54 -10.50 -16.87
N ILE A 239 -12.54 -10.35 -17.75
CA ILE A 239 -12.89 -11.39 -18.74
C ILE A 239 -11.71 -11.72 -19.66
N ARG A 240 -11.00 -10.73 -20.17
CA ARG A 240 -9.80 -10.95 -21.01
C ARG A 240 -8.67 -11.68 -20.26
N ALA A 241 -8.52 -11.43 -18.96
CA ALA A 241 -7.54 -12.13 -18.14
C ALA A 241 -7.93 -13.60 -17.91
N VAL A 242 -9.22 -13.87 -17.67
CA VAL A 242 -9.77 -15.23 -17.50
C VAL A 242 -9.70 -16.04 -18.81
N LEU A 243 -9.92 -15.40 -19.97
CA LEU A 243 -9.88 -16.09 -21.27
C LEU A 243 -8.46 -16.31 -21.82
N LYS A 244 -7.44 -15.70 -21.22
CA LYS A 244 -6.03 -15.86 -21.62
C LYS A 244 -5.23 -16.80 -20.71
N GLY A 245 -5.78 -17.21 -19.58
CA GLY A 245 -5.22 -18.21 -18.65
C GLY A 245 -5.79 -19.58 -18.92
#